data_0ac1f4ddab36ba3ed5e9c5bfbc7ef154
#
_entry.id   0ac1f4ddab36ba3ed5e9c5bfbc7ef154
#
_cell.length_a   1.000
_cell.length_b   1.000
_cell.length_c   1.000
_cell.angle_alpha   90.00
_cell.angle_beta   90.00
_cell.angle_gamma   90.00
#
_symmetry.space_group_name_H-M   'P 1'
#
loop_
_entity.id
_entity.type
_entity.pdbx_description
1 polymer ?
#
loop_
_entity_poly.entity_id
_entity_poly.type
_entity_poly.pdbx_seq_one_letter_code
_entity_poly.pdbx_strand_id
1 'polypeptide(L)'
;VQALHKAGIRVTMDVVYNHTFNTDESNFERTVPGYFYRQKEDKTLANGSGCGNETASERLMMRKFMVESVLYWIKEYHVDGFRFDLMGIHDIETMNEIRKAVNAVDPTICIYGEGWAAEAPQYPADSLAMKGNIAQIPGVAVFSDELRDGLCGPVGDKRKGAFLAGIPGGEMSIKFGIAGAIEHPQVQCDSVNYTQKPWAKQPVQMISYVSCHDGLCLVDRLKASMPDITPEQLI
;
A
#
# COMPACT_ATOMS: atom_id res chain seq x y z
N VAL A 1 15.18 6.32 -15.63
CA VAL A 1 14.98 4.91 -15.96
C VAL A 1 16.18 4.37 -16.72
N GLN A 2 16.52 4.86 -17.90
CA GLN A 2 17.57 4.30 -18.77
C GLN A 2 18.94 4.12 -18.08
N ALA A 3 19.39 5.08 -17.26
CA ALA A 3 20.66 4.98 -16.54
C ALA A 3 20.64 3.85 -15.48
N LEU A 4 19.52 3.67 -14.80
CA LEU A 4 19.31 2.60 -13.82
C LEU A 4 19.28 1.23 -14.51
N HIS A 5 18.59 1.11 -15.64
CA HIS A 5 18.57 -0.13 -16.43
C HIS A 5 19.97 -0.53 -16.93
N LYS A 6 20.77 0.45 -17.39
CA LYS A 6 22.18 0.18 -17.77
C LYS A 6 23.01 -0.35 -16.60
N ALA A 7 22.65 -0.02 -15.37
CA ALA A 7 23.29 -0.53 -14.15
C ALA A 7 22.63 -1.84 -13.64
N GLY A 8 21.67 -2.42 -14.35
CA GLY A 8 20.96 -3.64 -13.95
C GLY A 8 19.92 -3.41 -12.83
N ILE A 9 19.49 -2.17 -12.62
CA ILE A 9 18.54 -1.79 -11.54
C ILE A 9 17.16 -1.59 -12.14
N ARG A 10 16.15 -2.30 -11.63
CA ARG A 10 14.73 -2.13 -11.97
C ARG A 10 14.17 -0.87 -11.32
N VAL A 11 13.18 -0.26 -11.97
CA VAL A 11 12.57 1.00 -11.53
C VAL A 11 11.10 0.77 -11.23
N THR A 12 10.71 0.98 -9.98
CA THR A 12 9.30 1.01 -9.56
C THR A 12 8.84 2.46 -9.41
N MET A 13 7.72 2.77 -10.02
CA MET A 13 7.10 4.10 -9.95
C MET A 13 6.08 4.14 -8.83
N ASP A 14 6.17 5.18 -7.99
CA ASP A 14 5.15 5.47 -6.99
C ASP A 14 4.02 6.28 -7.64
N VAL A 15 2.78 5.80 -7.56
CA VAL A 15 1.63 6.40 -8.24
C VAL A 15 0.51 6.73 -7.26
N VAL A 16 -0.04 7.94 -7.44
CA VAL A 16 -1.13 8.47 -6.64
C VAL A 16 -2.36 8.63 -7.54
N TYR A 17 -3.24 7.63 -7.55
CA TYR A 17 -4.52 7.67 -8.27
C TYR A 17 -5.71 7.81 -7.32
N ASN A 18 -5.48 7.72 -6.02
CA ASN A 18 -6.53 7.70 -5.00
C ASN A 18 -7.18 9.06 -4.75
N HIS A 19 -6.49 10.16 -5.07
CA HIS A 19 -7.01 11.52 -4.94
C HIS A 19 -6.33 12.47 -5.94
N THR A 20 -6.81 13.70 -6.01
CA THR A 20 -6.11 14.80 -6.71
C THR A 20 -5.84 15.93 -5.74
N PHE A 21 -4.83 16.75 -6.04
CA PHE A 21 -4.47 17.91 -5.21
C PHE A 21 -5.64 18.87 -4.97
N ASN A 22 -6.46 19.07 -6.00
CA ASN A 22 -7.60 19.99 -5.97
C ASN A 22 -8.69 19.42 -6.90
N THR A 23 -9.94 19.42 -6.48
CA THR A 23 -11.07 18.97 -7.31
C THR A 23 -11.55 20.03 -8.27
N ASP A 24 -11.71 21.28 -7.82
CA ASP A 24 -12.32 22.37 -8.61
C ASP A 24 -11.49 22.70 -9.86
N GLU A 25 -10.18 22.59 -9.78
CA GLU A 25 -9.26 22.81 -10.88
C GLU A 25 -8.85 21.53 -11.61
N SER A 26 -9.29 20.38 -11.13
CA SER A 26 -9.01 19.10 -11.74
C SER A 26 -9.61 19.00 -13.14
N ASN A 27 -8.83 18.49 -14.09
CA ASN A 27 -9.35 18.19 -15.42
C ASN A 27 -10.47 17.14 -15.38
N PHE A 28 -10.50 16.27 -14.38
CA PHE A 28 -11.57 15.30 -14.18
C PHE A 28 -12.90 16.00 -13.91
N GLU A 29 -12.94 16.92 -12.95
CA GLU A 29 -14.16 17.63 -12.58
C GLU A 29 -14.62 18.58 -13.68
N ARG A 30 -13.68 19.24 -14.36
CA ARG A 30 -13.98 20.13 -15.50
C ARG A 30 -14.50 19.37 -16.71
N THR A 31 -14.11 18.11 -16.92
CA THR A 31 -14.55 17.31 -18.07
C THR A 31 -15.94 16.72 -17.82
N VAL A 32 -16.16 16.08 -16.66
CA VAL A 32 -17.47 15.52 -16.29
C VAL A 32 -17.71 15.76 -14.79
N PRO A 33 -18.36 16.87 -14.44
CA PRO A 33 -18.63 17.23 -13.04
C PRO A 33 -19.32 16.11 -12.26
N GLY A 34 -18.80 15.81 -11.05
CA GLY A 34 -19.35 14.81 -10.14
C GLY A 34 -19.16 13.35 -10.57
N TYR A 35 -18.39 13.08 -11.63
CA TYR A 35 -18.20 11.71 -12.11
C TYR A 35 -16.97 11.01 -11.50
N PHE A 36 -15.84 11.66 -11.44
CA PHE A 36 -14.56 11.02 -11.12
C PHE A 36 -14.25 10.91 -9.64
N TYR A 37 -15.01 11.60 -8.80
CA TYR A 37 -14.84 11.59 -7.35
C TYR A 37 -16.05 10.96 -6.66
N ARG A 38 -15.80 10.22 -5.59
CA ARG A 38 -16.87 9.71 -4.72
C ARG A 38 -17.47 10.84 -3.92
N GLN A 39 -18.76 10.77 -3.74
CA GLN A 39 -19.55 11.74 -2.98
C GLN A 39 -20.34 11.03 -1.90
N LYS A 40 -20.55 11.71 -0.79
CA LYS A 40 -21.49 11.31 0.25
C LYS A 40 -22.93 11.54 -0.21
N GLU A 41 -23.88 11.10 0.58
CA GLU A 41 -25.33 11.28 0.28
C GLU A 41 -25.70 12.77 0.13
N ASP A 42 -25.10 13.67 0.91
CA ASP A 42 -25.28 15.11 0.87
C ASP A 42 -24.56 15.81 -0.30
N LYS A 43 -23.95 15.04 -1.20
CA LYS A 43 -23.15 15.51 -2.35
C LYS A 43 -21.82 16.17 -2.01
N THR A 44 -21.42 16.20 -0.75
CA THR A 44 -20.05 16.58 -0.40
C THR A 44 -19.06 15.50 -0.83
N LEU A 45 -17.81 15.89 -1.07
CA LEU A 45 -16.77 14.94 -1.45
C LEU A 45 -16.48 13.95 -0.31
N ALA A 46 -16.31 12.71 -0.67
CA ALA A 46 -15.75 11.71 0.23
C ALA A 46 -14.24 11.95 0.39
N ASN A 47 -13.65 11.51 1.52
CA ASN A 47 -12.27 11.83 1.89
C ASN A 47 -11.49 10.62 2.43
N GLY A 48 -11.66 9.46 1.89
CA GLY A 48 -10.89 8.27 2.30
C GLY A 48 -9.37 8.43 2.19
N SER A 49 -8.91 9.39 1.38
CA SER A 49 -7.49 9.73 1.25
C SER A 49 -6.95 10.58 2.42
N GLY A 50 -7.81 11.25 3.20
CA GLY A 50 -7.38 12.26 4.16
C GLY A 50 -6.91 13.58 3.52
N CYS A 51 -6.96 13.70 2.18
CA CYS A 51 -6.45 14.83 1.40
C CYS A 51 -7.58 15.71 0.80
N GLY A 52 -8.81 15.55 1.27
CA GLY A 52 -9.96 16.34 0.86
C GLY A 52 -10.84 15.75 -0.23
N ASN A 53 -10.41 14.67 -0.88
CA ASN A 53 -11.19 13.96 -1.87
C ASN A 53 -10.75 12.51 -2.04
N GLU A 54 -11.54 11.69 -2.70
CA GLU A 54 -11.16 10.36 -3.15
C GLU A 54 -11.72 10.10 -4.54
N THR A 55 -10.95 9.45 -5.39
CA THR A 55 -11.37 9.09 -6.74
C THR A 55 -12.29 7.88 -6.76
N ALA A 56 -13.21 7.85 -7.72
CA ALA A 56 -14.19 6.78 -7.92
C ALA A 56 -13.64 5.75 -8.93
N SER A 57 -12.67 4.92 -8.50
CA SER A 57 -12.00 3.94 -9.38
C SER A 57 -12.96 2.93 -9.99
N GLU A 58 -14.08 2.62 -9.33
CA GLU A 58 -15.14 1.74 -9.81
C GLU A 58 -15.86 2.27 -11.05
N ARG A 59 -15.74 3.56 -11.35
CA ARG A 59 -16.38 4.17 -12.51
C ARG A 59 -15.55 3.91 -13.76
N LEU A 60 -16.23 3.51 -14.83
CA LEU A 60 -15.63 3.02 -16.07
C LEU A 60 -14.52 3.92 -16.63
N MET A 61 -14.74 5.24 -16.67
CA MET A 61 -13.76 6.17 -17.24
C MET A 61 -12.58 6.44 -16.29
N MET A 62 -12.79 6.37 -14.96
CA MET A 62 -11.67 6.44 -14.00
C MET A 62 -10.79 5.17 -14.09
N ARG A 63 -11.42 4.00 -14.12
CA ARG A 63 -10.73 2.72 -14.35
C ARG A 63 -9.94 2.73 -15.66
N LYS A 64 -10.58 3.16 -16.74
CA LYS A 64 -9.90 3.30 -18.05
C LYS A 64 -8.67 4.20 -17.95
N PHE A 65 -8.81 5.37 -17.30
CA PHE A 65 -7.69 6.29 -17.09
C PHE A 65 -6.54 5.62 -16.33
N MET A 66 -6.82 4.91 -15.24
CA MET A 66 -5.79 4.24 -14.45
C MET A 66 -5.08 3.15 -15.25
N VAL A 67 -5.82 2.30 -15.94
CA VAL A 67 -5.26 1.22 -16.78
C VAL A 67 -4.39 1.80 -17.89
N GLU A 68 -4.88 2.79 -18.63
CA GLU A 68 -4.15 3.42 -19.74
C GLU A 68 -2.91 4.18 -19.25
N SER A 69 -3.01 4.85 -18.09
CA SER A 69 -1.87 5.54 -17.48
C SER A 69 -0.75 4.56 -17.11
N VAL A 70 -1.09 3.45 -16.45
CA VAL A 70 -0.11 2.40 -16.10
C VAL A 70 0.55 1.83 -17.36
N LEU A 71 -0.24 1.51 -18.38
CA LEU A 71 0.30 0.99 -19.65
C LEU A 71 1.17 2.02 -20.38
N TYR A 72 0.84 3.31 -20.29
CA TYR A 72 1.66 4.38 -20.86
C TYR A 72 3.05 4.42 -20.22
N TRP A 73 3.14 4.40 -18.89
CA TRP A 73 4.42 4.40 -18.18
C TRP A 73 5.28 3.17 -18.50
N ILE A 74 4.66 2.02 -18.70
CA ILE A 74 5.37 0.80 -19.11
C ILE A 74 5.93 0.96 -20.54
N LYS A 75 5.09 1.39 -21.47
CA LYS A 75 5.44 1.43 -22.90
C LYS A 75 6.43 2.54 -23.24
N GLU A 76 6.21 3.74 -22.69
CA GLU A 76 7.00 4.93 -23.04
C GLU A 76 8.23 5.10 -22.15
N TYR A 77 8.16 4.69 -20.89
CA TYR A 77 9.24 4.91 -19.92
C TYR A 77 9.90 3.62 -19.43
N HIS A 78 9.36 2.47 -19.81
CA HIS A 78 9.90 1.13 -19.46
C HIS A 78 10.07 0.93 -17.95
N VAL A 79 9.09 1.36 -17.14
CA VAL A 79 9.10 1.11 -15.70
C VAL A 79 8.82 -0.37 -15.42
N ASP A 80 9.45 -0.92 -14.38
CA ASP A 80 9.42 -2.34 -14.03
C ASP A 80 8.45 -2.67 -12.89
N GLY A 81 7.77 -1.66 -12.36
CA GLY A 81 6.81 -1.87 -11.28
C GLY A 81 6.06 -0.61 -10.88
N PHE A 82 5.02 -0.80 -10.08
CA PHE A 82 4.21 0.28 -9.51
C PHE A 82 3.96 0.04 -8.03
N ARG A 83 4.16 1.08 -7.22
CA ARG A 83 3.67 1.17 -5.85
C ARG A 83 2.46 2.10 -5.85
N PHE A 84 1.30 1.59 -5.46
CA PHE A 84 0.08 2.38 -5.37
C PHE A 84 -0.05 2.97 -3.96
N ASP A 85 -0.01 4.29 -3.89
CA ASP A 85 -0.33 5.04 -2.70
C ASP A 85 -1.80 4.82 -2.33
N LEU A 86 -2.09 4.60 -1.03
CA LEU A 86 -3.42 4.31 -0.51
C LEU A 86 -4.25 3.39 -1.43
N MET A 87 -3.65 2.30 -1.89
CA MET A 87 -4.29 1.34 -2.81
C MET A 87 -5.64 0.83 -2.28
N GLY A 88 -5.79 0.80 -0.96
CA GLY A 88 -7.02 0.39 -0.30
C GLY A 88 -8.25 1.28 -0.60
N ILE A 89 -8.07 2.43 -1.25
CA ILE A 89 -9.18 3.27 -1.74
C ILE A 89 -9.74 2.74 -3.07
N HIS A 90 -8.91 2.05 -3.88
CA HIS A 90 -9.34 1.53 -5.17
C HIS A 90 -10.18 0.27 -5.02
N ASP A 91 -11.12 0.08 -5.93
CA ASP A 91 -11.92 -1.14 -5.98
C ASP A 91 -11.13 -2.34 -6.53
N ILE A 92 -11.50 -3.54 -6.07
CA ILE A 92 -10.87 -4.81 -6.43
C ILE A 92 -10.88 -5.04 -7.94
N GLU A 93 -11.99 -4.71 -8.61
CA GLU A 93 -12.14 -4.93 -10.05
C GLU A 93 -11.13 -4.08 -10.85
N THR A 94 -10.97 -2.81 -10.48
CA THR A 94 -9.98 -1.92 -11.10
C THR A 94 -8.55 -2.45 -10.92
N MET A 95 -8.18 -2.90 -9.73
CA MET A 95 -6.85 -3.48 -9.51
C MET A 95 -6.63 -4.78 -10.30
N ASN A 96 -7.65 -5.62 -10.42
CA ASN A 96 -7.60 -6.82 -11.25
C ASN A 96 -7.46 -6.48 -12.74
N GLU A 97 -8.19 -5.48 -13.26
CA GLU A 97 -8.05 -5.05 -14.66
C GLU A 97 -6.68 -4.44 -14.94
N ILE A 98 -6.12 -3.65 -14.02
CA ILE A 98 -4.73 -3.17 -14.11
C ILE A 98 -3.77 -4.36 -14.17
N ARG A 99 -3.86 -5.32 -13.24
CA ARG A 99 -2.97 -6.50 -13.21
C ARG A 99 -3.06 -7.31 -14.50
N LYS A 100 -4.27 -7.53 -15.00
CA LYS A 100 -4.52 -8.23 -16.25
C LYS A 100 -3.91 -7.52 -17.45
N ALA A 101 -4.09 -6.20 -17.55
CA ALA A 101 -3.53 -5.41 -18.64
C ALA A 101 -1.99 -5.40 -18.62
N VAL A 102 -1.40 -5.28 -17.42
CA VAL A 102 0.06 -5.35 -17.24
C VAL A 102 0.60 -6.73 -17.58
N ASN A 103 -0.06 -7.81 -17.16
CA ASN A 103 0.33 -9.19 -17.51
C ASN A 103 0.34 -9.44 -19.02
N ALA A 104 -0.52 -8.77 -19.77
CA ALA A 104 -0.54 -8.89 -21.23
C ALA A 104 0.67 -8.23 -21.92
N VAL A 105 1.35 -7.30 -21.21
CA VAL A 105 2.59 -6.67 -21.71
C VAL A 105 3.80 -7.42 -21.17
N ASP A 106 3.91 -7.55 -19.84
CA ASP A 106 5.00 -8.25 -19.16
C ASP A 106 4.54 -8.69 -17.76
N PRO A 107 4.38 -10.00 -17.51
CA PRO A 107 3.96 -10.53 -16.21
C PRO A 107 5.01 -10.36 -15.10
N THR A 108 6.24 -9.99 -15.42
CA THR A 108 7.30 -9.75 -14.42
C THR A 108 7.26 -8.35 -13.79
N ILE A 109 6.44 -7.45 -14.32
CA ILE A 109 6.22 -6.12 -13.76
C ILE A 109 5.53 -6.25 -12.40
N CYS A 110 6.16 -5.69 -11.36
CA CYS A 110 5.64 -5.75 -10.01
C CYS A 110 4.50 -4.76 -9.80
N ILE A 111 3.44 -5.19 -9.12
CA ILE A 111 2.38 -4.30 -8.63
C ILE A 111 2.18 -4.55 -7.14
N TYR A 112 2.30 -3.51 -6.35
CA TYR A 112 2.03 -3.55 -4.92
C TYR A 112 1.58 -2.17 -4.41
N GLY A 113 1.10 -2.10 -3.18
CA GLY A 113 0.68 -0.83 -2.63
C GLY A 113 0.27 -0.90 -1.17
N GLU A 114 -0.29 0.19 -0.71
CA GLU A 114 -0.81 0.30 0.64
C GLU A 114 -2.23 -0.26 0.71
N GLY A 115 -2.37 -1.41 1.35
CA GLY A 115 -3.67 -2.09 1.53
C GLY A 115 -4.55 -1.43 2.61
N TRP A 116 -4.55 -0.11 2.69
CA TRP A 116 -5.34 0.70 3.62
C TRP A 116 -5.77 2.02 2.98
N ALA A 117 -6.59 2.78 3.70
CA ALA A 117 -6.96 4.15 3.43
C ALA A 117 -6.66 5.01 4.67
N ALA A 118 -6.54 6.32 4.52
CA ALA A 118 -6.29 7.23 5.64
C ALA A 118 -7.55 7.45 6.49
N GLU A 119 -8.72 7.53 5.85
CA GLU A 119 -10.04 7.60 6.47
C GLU A 119 -10.96 6.55 5.83
N ALA A 120 -12.19 6.44 6.27
CA ALA A 120 -13.15 5.48 5.71
C ALA A 120 -13.59 5.91 4.29
N PRO A 121 -13.27 5.14 3.24
CA PRO A 121 -13.74 5.43 1.88
C PRO A 121 -15.25 5.28 1.75
N GLN A 122 -15.84 6.05 0.83
CA GLN A 122 -17.28 6.00 0.55
C GLN A 122 -17.61 4.93 -0.51
N TYR A 123 -17.15 3.69 -0.25
CA TYR A 123 -17.41 2.52 -1.08
C TYR A 123 -17.46 1.26 -0.20
N PRO A 124 -18.18 0.17 -0.58
CA PRO A 124 -18.25 -1.03 0.23
C PRO A 124 -16.87 -1.62 0.55
N ALA A 125 -16.58 -1.84 1.83
CA ALA A 125 -15.26 -2.24 2.30
C ALA A 125 -14.80 -3.61 1.76
N ASP A 126 -15.73 -4.52 1.49
CA ASP A 126 -15.48 -5.84 0.89
C ASP A 126 -15.15 -5.80 -0.60
N SER A 127 -15.42 -4.66 -1.24
CA SER A 127 -15.15 -4.39 -2.66
C SER A 127 -13.89 -3.54 -2.87
N LEU A 128 -13.20 -3.14 -1.80
CA LEU A 128 -11.98 -2.32 -1.84
C LEU A 128 -10.72 -3.20 -1.78
N ALA A 129 -9.63 -2.72 -2.39
CA ALA A 129 -8.31 -3.37 -2.40
C ALA A 129 -7.58 -3.22 -1.04
N MET A 130 -8.33 -3.33 0.05
CA MET A 130 -7.81 -3.38 1.40
C MET A 130 -7.00 -4.65 1.62
N LYS A 131 -6.05 -4.62 2.53
CA LYS A 131 -5.19 -5.75 2.92
C LYS A 131 -6.00 -7.04 3.17
N GLY A 132 -7.10 -6.94 3.89
CA GLY A 132 -7.98 -8.08 4.16
C GLY A 132 -8.62 -8.73 2.93
N ASN A 133 -8.65 -8.07 1.80
CA ASN A 133 -9.24 -8.51 0.54
C ASN A 133 -8.20 -8.91 -0.52
N ILE A 134 -6.90 -8.79 -0.24
CA ILE A 134 -5.84 -8.97 -1.25
C ILE A 134 -5.84 -10.38 -1.86
N ALA A 135 -6.38 -11.35 -1.17
CA ALA A 135 -6.59 -12.70 -1.69
C ALA A 135 -7.45 -12.75 -2.96
N GLN A 136 -8.25 -11.70 -3.23
CA GLN A 136 -9.09 -11.54 -4.42
C GLN A 136 -8.35 -10.84 -5.57
N ILE A 137 -7.10 -10.40 -5.35
CA ILE A 137 -6.30 -9.68 -6.35
C ILE A 137 -4.98 -10.44 -6.58
N PRO A 138 -5.01 -11.57 -7.29
CA PRO A 138 -3.81 -12.39 -7.53
C PRO A 138 -2.76 -11.60 -8.32
N GLY A 139 -1.49 -11.71 -7.89
CA GLY A 139 -0.37 -11.01 -8.53
C GLY A 139 -0.22 -9.54 -8.13
N VAL A 140 -0.96 -9.10 -7.10
CA VAL A 140 -0.76 -7.80 -6.44
C VAL A 140 -0.41 -8.06 -4.98
N ALA A 141 0.53 -7.27 -4.44
CA ALA A 141 0.99 -7.37 -3.06
C ALA A 141 0.65 -6.11 -2.24
N VAL A 142 0.65 -6.25 -0.92
CA VAL A 142 0.46 -5.13 0.01
C VAL A 142 1.51 -5.13 1.10
N PHE A 143 1.79 -3.96 1.65
CA PHE A 143 2.69 -3.81 2.79
C PHE A 143 2.14 -4.45 4.05
N SER A 144 3.02 -5.08 4.84
CA SER A 144 2.70 -5.62 6.16
C SER A 144 3.10 -4.64 7.25
N ASP A 145 2.14 -3.89 7.75
CA ASP A 145 2.30 -3.07 8.94
C ASP A 145 2.43 -3.94 10.21
N GLU A 146 1.91 -5.18 10.21
CA GLU A 146 2.12 -6.14 11.30
C GLU A 146 3.61 -6.41 11.51
N LEU A 147 4.34 -6.69 10.43
CA LEU A 147 5.78 -6.96 10.51
C LEU A 147 6.56 -5.70 10.91
N ARG A 148 6.29 -4.57 10.24
CA ARG A 148 6.95 -3.29 10.54
C ARG A 148 6.81 -2.93 12.02
N ASP A 149 5.58 -2.94 12.54
CA ASP A 149 5.31 -2.50 13.91
C ASP A 149 5.68 -3.57 14.94
N GLY A 150 5.68 -4.84 14.58
CA GLY A 150 6.25 -5.91 15.38
C GLY A 150 7.76 -5.76 15.59
N LEU A 151 8.46 -5.22 14.60
CA LEU A 151 9.91 -4.94 14.68
C LEU A 151 10.19 -3.61 15.37
N CYS A 152 9.55 -2.51 14.92
CA CYS A 152 9.93 -1.15 15.27
C CYS A 152 9.00 -0.47 16.29
N GLY A 153 7.81 -1.02 16.53
CA GLY A 153 6.74 -0.38 17.32
C GLY A 153 5.81 0.46 16.44
N PRO A 154 4.63 0.86 16.97
CA PRO A 154 3.56 1.50 16.22
C PRO A 154 3.98 2.85 15.62
N VAL A 155 3.64 3.09 14.37
CA VAL A 155 3.98 4.33 13.65
C VAL A 155 3.43 5.58 14.36
N GLY A 156 2.25 5.50 14.94
CA GLY A 156 1.61 6.62 15.65
C GLY A 156 2.31 7.07 16.94
N ASP A 157 3.19 6.25 17.50
CA ASP A 157 3.97 6.59 18.68
C ASP A 157 5.47 6.32 18.45
N LYS A 158 6.18 7.36 18.07
CA LYS A 158 7.62 7.29 17.73
C LYS A 158 8.52 6.88 18.91
N ARG A 159 8.05 7.03 20.17
CA ARG A 159 8.81 6.70 21.38
C ARG A 159 8.60 5.25 21.82
N LYS A 160 7.57 4.60 21.31
CA LYS A 160 7.25 3.21 21.65
C LYS A 160 8.02 2.26 20.73
N GLY A 161 9.08 1.64 21.25
CA GLY A 161 9.81 0.59 20.54
C GLY A 161 9.08 -0.76 20.55
N ALA A 162 9.66 -1.76 19.88
CA ALA A 162 9.25 -3.15 19.90
C ALA A 162 10.46 -4.08 19.87
N PHE A 163 10.43 -5.17 19.11
CA PHE A 163 11.47 -6.20 19.11
C PHE A 163 12.90 -5.66 18.94
N LEU A 164 13.13 -4.74 18.03
CA LEU A 164 14.46 -4.13 17.80
C LEU A 164 14.95 -3.27 18.97
N ALA A 165 14.04 -2.82 19.82
CA ALA A 165 14.37 -2.12 21.07
C ALA A 165 14.44 -3.08 22.28
N GLY A 166 14.46 -4.40 22.07
CA GLY A 166 14.48 -5.40 23.14
C GLY A 166 13.15 -5.55 23.88
N ILE A 167 12.05 -5.02 23.34
CA ILE A 167 10.71 -5.10 23.95
C ILE A 167 9.99 -6.34 23.43
N PRO A 168 9.58 -7.28 24.30
CA PRO A 168 8.85 -8.49 23.89
C PRO A 168 7.40 -8.18 23.49
N GLY A 169 6.75 -9.14 22.82
CA GLY A 169 5.33 -9.11 22.46
C GLY A 169 5.05 -8.91 20.97
N GLY A 170 6.08 -8.63 20.16
CA GLY A 170 5.97 -8.51 18.69
C GLY A 170 6.26 -9.80 17.91
N GLU A 171 6.60 -10.90 18.59
CA GLU A 171 7.15 -12.10 17.99
C GLU A 171 6.19 -12.78 17.02
N MET A 172 4.88 -12.80 17.33
CA MET A 172 3.87 -13.39 16.44
C MET A 172 3.66 -12.56 15.18
N SER A 173 3.69 -11.24 15.28
CA SER A 173 3.64 -10.34 14.12
C SER A 173 4.86 -10.51 13.22
N ILE A 174 6.03 -10.71 13.80
CA ILE A 174 7.28 -10.99 13.05
C ILE A 174 7.19 -12.35 12.37
N LYS A 175 6.79 -13.41 13.07
CA LYS A 175 6.59 -14.75 12.49
C LYS A 175 5.56 -14.72 11.37
N PHE A 176 4.46 -14.01 11.55
CA PHE A 176 3.42 -13.81 10.55
C PHE A 176 3.99 -13.15 9.28
N GLY A 177 4.78 -12.09 9.45
CA GLY A 177 5.48 -11.44 8.34
C GLY A 177 6.50 -12.34 7.66
N ILE A 178 7.32 -13.10 8.40
CA ILE A 178 8.27 -14.06 7.84
C ILE A 178 7.55 -15.15 7.03
N ALA A 179 6.37 -15.60 7.49
CA ALA A 179 5.54 -16.57 6.77
C ALA A 179 4.87 -15.98 5.52
N GLY A 180 4.91 -14.66 5.31
CA GLY A 180 4.28 -14.00 4.17
C GLY A 180 2.77 -13.81 4.32
N ALA A 181 2.30 -13.61 5.54
CA ALA A 181 0.90 -13.38 5.90
C ALA A 181 -0.06 -14.53 5.48
N ILE A 182 0.47 -15.71 5.25
CA ILE A 182 -0.30 -16.94 4.97
C ILE A 182 -0.55 -17.73 6.26
N GLU A 183 -1.44 -18.72 6.18
CA GLU A 183 -1.63 -19.67 7.25
C GLU A 183 -0.35 -20.45 7.53
N HIS A 184 0.06 -20.52 8.80
CA HIS A 184 1.27 -21.25 9.21
C HIS A 184 1.08 -21.83 10.63
N PRO A 185 1.44 -23.10 10.87
CA PRO A 185 1.16 -23.79 12.12
C PRO A 185 1.88 -23.19 13.36
N GLN A 186 2.94 -22.40 13.15
CA GLN A 186 3.66 -21.73 14.23
C GLN A 186 3.21 -20.26 14.45
N VAL A 187 2.16 -19.80 13.75
CA VAL A 187 1.62 -18.46 13.90
C VAL A 187 0.24 -18.51 14.54
N GLN A 188 0.11 -17.88 15.69
CA GLN A 188 -1.15 -17.68 16.39
C GLN A 188 -1.69 -16.30 16.01
N CYS A 189 -2.63 -16.26 15.05
CA CYS A 189 -3.09 -15.01 14.46
C CYS A 189 -3.84 -14.10 15.43
N ASP A 190 -4.41 -14.62 16.51
CA ASP A 190 -5.01 -13.86 17.61
C ASP A 190 -4.00 -13.00 18.40
N SER A 191 -2.72 -13.34 18.29
CA SER A 191 -1.59 -12.62 18.91
C SER A 191 -0.82 -11.76 17.91
N VAL A 192 -1.31 -11.60 16.67
CA VAL A 192 -0.72 -10.73 15.62
C VAL A 192 -1.34 -9.34 15.70
N ASN A 193 -0.54 -8.31 15.53
CA ASN A 193 -1.02 -6.92 15.45
C ASN A 193 -1.95 -6.74 14.25
N TYR A 194 -3.04 -5.96 14.40
CA TYR A 194 -3.93 -5.48 13.33
C TYR A 194 -4.73 -6.54 12.59
N THR A 195 -4.40 -7.83 12.68
CA THR A 195 -5.15 -8.90 12.03
C THR A 195 -5.33 -10.10 12.96
N GLN A 196 -6.43 -10.83 12.79
CA GLN A 196 -6.72 -12.05 13.53
C GLN A 196 -6.80 -13.29 12.63
N LYS A 197 -6.43 -13.13 11.35
CA LYS A 197 -6.44 -14.21 10.36
C LYS A 197 -5.41 -13.93 9.26
N PRO A 198 -4.92 -14.98 8.59
CA PRO A 198 -4.13 -14.81 7.38
C PRO A 198 -4.91 -14.03 6.32
N TRP A 199 -4.24 -13.12 5.63
CA TRP A 199 -4.87 -12.33 4.57
C TRP A 199 -4.30 -12.57 3.19
N ALA A 200 -3.11 -13.15 3.08
CA ALA A 200 -2.53 -13.55 1.80
C ALA A 200 -2.85 -15.01 1.46
N LYS A 201 -3.03 -15.32 0.18
CA LYS A 201 -3.07 -16.70 -0.33
C LYS A 201 -1.69 -17.24 -0.65
N GLN A 202 -0.76 -16.36 -0.99
CA GLN A 202 0.60 -16.69 -1.35
C GLN A 202 1.56 -15.66 -0.71
N PRO A 203 2.76 -16.07 -0.27
CA PRO A 203 3.71 -15.15 0.36
C PRO A 203 4.09 -13.96 -0.53
N VAL A 204 4.04 -14.11 -1.85
CA VAL A 204 4.33 -13.03 -2.82
C VAL A 204 3.30 -11.89 -2.80
N GLN A 205 2.19 -12.05 -2.10
CA GLN A 205 1.20 -10.99 -1.91
C GLN A 205 1.53 -10.05 -0.73
N MET A 206 2.65 -10.27 -0.07
CA MET A 206 3.08 -9.44 1.05
C MET A 206 4.43 -8.78 0.79
N ILE A 207 4.53 -7.49 1.12
CA ILE A 207 5.78 -6.74 1.14
C ILE A 207 6.26 -6.60 2.58
N SER A 208 7.43 -7.18 2.86
CA SER A 208 8.14 -7.02 4.13
C SER A 208 8.93 -5.72 4.14
N TYR A 209 8.81 -4.92 5.19
CA TYR A 209 9.58 -3.69 5.35
C TYR A 209 9.71 -3.29 6.82
N VAL A 210 10.66 -2.43 7.13
CA VAL A 210 10.90 -1.90 8.48
C VAL A 210 10.76 -0.38 8.55
N SER A 211 10.97 0.30 7.43
CA SER A 211 10.81 1.76 7.30
C SER A 211 10.55 2.14 5.84
N CYS A 212 9.95 3.29 5.63
CA CYS A 212 9.71 3.89 4.32
C CYS A 212 9.76 5.42 4.44
N HIS A 213 9.41 6.14 3.37
CA HIS A 213 9.39 7.60 3.33
C HIS A 213 8.34 8.24 4.25
N ASP A 214 7.28 7.49 4.65
CA ASP A 214 6.17 7.99 5.51
C ASP A 214 6.50 7.98 7.00
N GLY A 215 7.73 7.99 7.38
CA GLY A 215 8.10 7.98 8.77
C GLY A 215 9.58 8.23 9.00
N LEU A 216 10.01 7.93 10.21
CA LEU A 216 11.43 7.96 10.54
C LEU A 216 12.14 6.79 9.85
N CYS A 217 13.34 7.01 9.33
CA CYS A 217 14.21 5.93 8.93
C CYS A 217 14.55 5.05 10.16
N LEU A 218 14.99 3.82 9.94
CA LEU A 218 15.20 2.85 11.02
C LEU A 218 16.10 3.39 12.14
N VAL A 219 17.21 4.03 11.79
CA VAL A 219 18.15 4.60 12.79
C VAL A 219 17.48 5.68 13.62
N ASP A 220 16.73 6.58 13.02
CA ASP A 220 16.04 7.65 13.76
C ASP A 220 14.90 7.10 14.61
N ARG A 221 14.24 6.05 14.13
CA ARG A 221 13.21 5.33 14.88
C ARG A 221 13.79 4.68 16.13
N LEU A 222 14.92 3.99 16.03
CA LEU A 222 15.61 3.38 17.16
C LEU A 222 16.08 4.43 18.17
N LYS A 223 16.67 5.53 17.71
CA LYS A 223 17.05 6.65 18.58
C LYS A 223 15.84 7.28 19.30
N ALA A 224 14.71 7.41 18.64
CA ALA A 224 13.49 7.96 19.26
C ALA A 224 12.90 7.03 20.34
N SER A 225 12.97 5.70 20.14
CA SER A 225 12.48 4.70 21.09
C SER A 225 13.49 4.30 22.17
N MET A 226 14.78 4.53 21.92
CA MET A 226 15.90 4.26 22.83
C MET A 226 16.82 5.48 22.88
N PRO A 227 16.45 6.52 23.64
CA PRO A 227 17.23 7.81 23.62
C PRO A 227 18.70 7.66 24.03
N ASP A 228 19.02 6.66 24.83
CA ASP A 228 20.38 6.40 25.36
C ASP A 228 21.17 5.39 24.50
N ILE A 229 20.66 4.98 23.35
CA ILE A 229 21.33 4.01 22.45
C ILE A 229 22.67 4.57 21.96
N THR A 230 23.73 3.78 22.11
CA THR A 230 25.06 4.18 21.63
C THR A 230 25.25 3.88 20.14
N PRO A 231 26.21 4.53 19.45
CA PRO A 231 26.54 4.22 18.07
C PRO A 231 26.89 2.72 17.86
N GLU A 232 27.58 2.11 18.84
CA GLU A 232 27.99 0.71 18.78
C GLU A 232 26.80 -0.26 18.87
N GLN A 233 25.72 0.17 19.53
CA GLN A 233 24.47 -0.63 19.63
C GLN A 233 23.58 -0.50 18.39
N LEU A 234 23.89 0.46 17.49
CA LEU A 234 23.17 0.66 16.24
C LEU A 234 23.75 -0.18 15.07
N ILE A 235 24.85 -0.89 15.29
CA ILE A 235 25.53 -1.75 14.32
C ILE A 235 25.16 -3.21 14.58
#